data_d33f2af0deabdad897e893d072f3457c
#
_entry.id   d33f2af0deabdad897e893d072f3457c
#
_cell.length_a   1.000
_cell.length_b   1.000
_cell.length_c   1.000
_cell.angle_alpha   90.00
_cell.angle_beta   90.00
_cell.angle_gamma   90.00
#
_symmetry.space_group_name_H-M   'P 1'
#
loop_
_entity.id
_entity.type
_entity.pdbx_description
1 polymer ?
#
loop_
_entity_poly.entity_id
_entity_poly.type
_entity_poly.pdbx_seq_one_letter_code
_entity_poly.pdbx_strand_id
1 'polypeptide(L)'
;TNGSGSFWLPEPNDEVLVGFVNNNPANPVILGSIYGEKHKPPYEYEAENNKKALVTRQKMRIEFDEEKKIITVSTPGKNTVEISDDGKHIRLTDENKNEIMMDKNGITLSSAKDITLKAKGNITMDATMKISGTAKQDVSLEGLNVKVQAKVGATVKGNATAELSASGQTTVKGAMVMIN
;
A
#
# COMPACT_ATOMS: atom_id res chain seq x y z
N THR A 1 -25.22 17.72 14.02
CA THR A 1 -25.38 16.56 13.13
C THR A 1 -25.50 15.29 13.96
N ASN A 2 -26.39 14.39 13.63
CA ASN A 2 -26.64 13.16 14.38
C ASN A 2 -25.61 12.09 14.00
N GLY A 3 -24.46 12.09 14.71
CA GLY A 3 -23.38 11.09 14.51
C GLY A 3 -22.54 11.23 13.24
N SER A 4 -22.71 12.32 12.46
CA SER A 4 -21.92 12.58 11.25
C SER A 4 -21.36 14.01 11.24
N GLY A 5 -20.26 14.25 10.57
CA GLY A 5 -19.59 15.55 10.45
C GLY A 5 -18.08 15.44 10.67
N SER A 6 -17.39 16.59 10.60
CA SER A 6 -15.98 16.67 10.98
C SER A 6 -15.87 16.80 12.49
N PHE A 7 -14.95 16.05 13.10
CA PHE A 7 -14.63 16.13 14.52
C PHE A 7 -13.18 16.62 14.67
N TRP A 8 -13.05 17.94 14.90
CA TRP A 8 -11.76 18.60 15.04
C TRP A 8 -11.89 19.65 16.13
N LEU A 9 -11.42 19.34 17.33
CA LEU A 9 -11.45 20.25 18.45
C LEU A 9 -10.15 21.07 18.50
N PRO A 10 -10.20 22.35 18.93
CA PRO A 10 -9.00 23.13 19.23
C PRO A 10 -8.15 22.42 20.29
N GLU A 11 -6.84 22.55 20.16
CA GLU A 11 -5.92 22.08 21.19
C GLU A 11 -5.86 23.09 22.36
N PRO A 12 -5.55 22.65 23.57
CA PRO A 12 -5.31 23.57 24.68
C PRO A 12 -4.26 24.62 24.34
N ASN A 13 -4.58 25.89 24.59
CA ASN A 13 -3.82 27.08 24.21
C ASN A 13 -3.93 27.55 22.77
N ASP A 14 -4.73 26.91 21.92
CA ASP A 14 -5.03 27.49 20.62
C ASP A 14 -5.75 28.83 20.75
N GLU A 15 -5.44 29.77 19.88
CA GLU A 15 -6.24 30.96 19.68
C GLU A 15 -7.47 30.61 18.84
N VAL A 16 -8.66 30.97 19.32
CA VAL A 16 -9.93 30.62 18.67
C VAL A 16 -10.76 31.84 18.36
N LEU A 17 -11.49 31.80 17.27
CA LEU A 17 -12.55 32.75 16.96
C LEU A 17 -13.84 32.28 17.59
N VAL A 18 -14.47 33.16 18.40
CA VAL A 18 -15.72 32.86 19.11
C VAL A 18 -16.84 33.73 18.58
N GLY A 19 -17.94 33.11 18.19
CA GLY A 19 -19.22 33.76 17.91
C GLY A 19 -20.18 33.60 19.10
N PHE A 20 -21.26 34.37 19.12
CA PHE A 20 -22.31 34.31 20.15
C PHE A 20 -23.67 34.12 19.50
N VAL A 21 -24.37 33.06 19.90
CA VAL A 21 -25.72 32.79 19.38
C VAL A 21 -26.67 33.90 19.82
N ASN A 22 -27.40 34.50 18.87
CA ASN A 22 -28.31 35.61 19.06
C ASN A 22 -27.67 36.82 19.80
N ASN A 23 -26.38 37.10 19.58
CA ASN A 23 -25.62 38.14 20.28
C ASN A 23 -25.62 37.99 21.80
N ASN A 24 -25.85 36.81 22.32
CA ASN A 24 -25.90 36.56 23.75
C ASN A 24 -24.53 36.06 24.26
N PRO A 25 -23.76 36.81 25.07
CA PRO A 25 -22.47 36.42 25.60
C PRO A 25 -22.47 35.13 26.43
N ALA A 26 -23.63 34.72 26.94
CA ALA A 26 -23.78 33.47 27.67
C ALA A 26 -23.80 32.20 26.78
N ASN A 27 -23.93 32.38 25.46
CA ASN A 27 -24.00 31.28 24.50
C ASN A 27 -22.84 31.35 23.45
N PRO A 28 -21.58 31.17 23.89
CA PRO A 28 -20.44 31.22 23.00
C PRO A 28 -20.38 29.96 22.11
N VAL A 29 -19.94 30.12 20.86
CA VAL A 29 -19.64 29.05 19.91
C VAL A 29 -18.27 29.27 19.31
N ILE A 30 -17.40 28.29 19.40
CA ILE A 30 -16.09 28.31 18.71
C ILE A 30 -16.32 28.09 17.24
N LEU A 31 -15.93 29.04 16.40
CA LEU A 31 -16.04 28.98 14.94
C LEU A 31 -14.83 28.32 14.28
N GLY A 32 -13.66 28.37 14.92
CA GLY A 32 -12.42 27.76 14.46
C GLY A 32 -11.21 28.27 15.21
N SER A 33 -10.06 27.65 14.97
CA SER A 33 -8.75 28.13 15.43
C SER A 33 -8.15 29.08 14.42
N ILE A 34 -7.34 30.04 14.89
CA ILE A 34 -6.64 31.00 14.07
C ILE A 34 -5.13 30.87 14.28
N TYR A 35 -4.37 31.21 13.27
CA TYR A 35 -2.91 31.34 13.38
C TYR A 35 -2.54 32.72 13.89
N GLY A 36 -1.45 32.79 14.67
CA GLY A 36 -0.94 34.02 15.21
C GLY A 36 0.59 33.97 15.32
N GLU A 37 1.17 34.97 15.99
CA GLU A 37 2.62 35.04 16.15
C GLU A 37 3.20 33.83 16.90
N LYS A 38 2.47 33.29 17.87
CA LYS A 38 2.87 32.13 18.67
C LYS A 38 2.56 30.79 18.01
N HIS A 39 1.52 30.73 17.21
CA HIS A 39 1.00 29.54 16.56
C HIS A 39 0.99 29.73 15.04
N LYS A 40 2.16 29.51 14.42
CA LYS A 40 2.33 29.67 12.98
C LYS A 40 1.66 28.54 12.19
N PRO A 41 1.20 28.82 10.96
CA PRO A 41 0.70 27.80 10.08
C PRO A 41 1.80 26.79 9.72
N PRO A 42 1.43 25.56 9.28
CA PRO A 42 2.40 24.51 8.92
C PRO A 42 3.24 24.84 7.68
N TYR A 43 2.83 25.81 6.88
CA TYR A 43 3.52 26.35 5.70
C TYR A 43 3.54 27.87 5.73
N GLU A 44 4.58 28.47 5.16
CA GLU A 44 4.59 29.90 4.90
C GLU A 44 3.62 30.24 3.76
N TYR A 45 3.14 31.48 3.75
CA TYR A 45 2.27 31.95 2.69
C TYR A 45 3.09 32.13 1.40
N GLU A 46 2.61 31.54 0.32
CA GLU A 46 3.07 31.71 -1.04
C GLU A 46 1.91 32.24 -1.90
N ALA A 47 2.19 33.19 -2.79
CA ALA A 47 1.15 33.84 -3.61
C ALA A 47 0.41 32.85 -4.51
N GLU A 48 1.11 31.83 -5.01
CA GLU A 48 0.59 30.76 -5.86
C GLU A 48 -0.35 29.84 -5.11
N ASN A 49 -0.27 29.79 -3.76
CA ASN A 49 -1.11 28.97 -2.89
C ASN A 49 -1.23 27.49 -3.33
N ASN A 50 -0.11 26.91 -3.78
CA ASN A 50 -0.09 25.55 -4.32
C ASN A 50 -0.15 24.46 -3.23
N LYS A 51 0.13 24.81 -1.96
CA LYS A 51 0.12 23.87 -0.85
C LYS A 51 -1.15 24.02 0.01
N LYS A 52 -1.85 22.92 0.20
CA LYS A 52 -2.97 22.80 1.14
C LYS A 52 -2.79 21.58 2.00
N ALA A 53 -3.05 21.66 3.30
CA ALA A 53 -2.85 20.52 4.18
C ALA A 53 -3.75 20.51 5.40
N LEU A 54 -4.03 19.31 5.87
CA LEU A 54 -4.47 19.03 7.24
C LEU A 54 -3.27 18.47 8.01
N VAL A 55 -2.87 19.14 9.09
CA VAL A 55 -1.72 18.71 9.89
C VAL A 55 -2.14 18.62 11.35
N THR A 56 -1.93 17.44 11.95
CA THR A 56 -2.24 17.21 13.36
C THR A 56 -1.08 17.65 14.26
N ARG A 57 -1.33 17.77 15.57
CA ARG A 57 -0.31 18.06 16.58
C ARG A 57 0.91 17.12 16.50
N GLN A 58 0.67 15.85 16.22
CA GLN A 58 1.72 14.83 16.09
C GLN A 58 2.31 14.76 14.67
N LYS A 59 2.06 15.78 13.82
CA LYS A 59 2.62 15.89 12.46
C LYS A 59 2.14 14.82 11.48
N MET A 60 1.02 14.16 11.74
CA MET A 60 0.32 13.40 10.70
C MET A 60 -0.26 14.39 9.70
N ARG A 61 -0.20 14.08 8.39
CA ARG A 61 -0.55 15.01 7.32
C ARG A 61 -1.43 14.38 6.26
N ILE A 62 -2.34 15.20 5.74
CA ILE A 62 -2.92 15.05 4.41
C ILE A 62 -2.56 16.32 3.66
N GLU A 63 -1.79 16.21 2.58
CA GLU A 63 -1.26 17.33 1.83
C GLU A 63 -1.69 17.25 0.37
N PHE A 64 -2.01 18.39 -0.21
CA PHE A 64 -2.27 18.59 -1.64
C PHE A 64 -1.21 19.53 -2.18
N ASP A 65 -0.50 19.09 -3.21
CA ASP A 65 0.40 19.91 -4.04
C ASP A 65 -0.27 20.14 -5.39
N GLU A 66 -0.84 21.32 -5.57
CA GLU A 66 -1.63 21.65 -6.77
C GLU A 66 -0.75 21.85 -8.00
N GLU A 67 0.48 22.33 -7.81
CA GLU A 67 1.44 22.47 -8.89
C GLU A 67 1.85 21.13 -9.48
N LYS A 68 2.19 20.18 -8.60
CA LYS A 68 2.63 18.83 -8.98
C LYS A 68 1.48 17.83 -9.12
N LYS A 69 0.26 18.25 -8.78
CA LYS A 69 -0.94 17.38 -8.75
C LYS A 69 -0.70 16.12 -7.94
N ILE A 70 -0.21 16.29 -6.71
CA ILE A 70 0.10 15.21 -5.78
C ILE A 70 -0.79 15.32 -4.55
N ILE A 71 -1.35 14.20 -4.13
CA ILE A 71 -1.98 14.02 -2.82
C ILE A 71 -1.09 13.11 -2.00
N THR A 72 -0.69 13.56 -0.81
CA THR A 72 0.14 12.76 0.11
C THR A 72 -0.55 12.62 1.45
N VAL A 73 -0.65 11.38 1.94
CA VAL A 73 -0.97 11.08 3.33
C VAL A 73 0.29 10.56 3.99
N SER A 74 0.71 11.17 5.10
CA SER A 74 1.98 10.79 5.73
C SER A 74 1.94 10.81 7.25
N THR A 75 2.81 10.02 7.85
CA THR A 75 3.06 9.98 9.28
C THR A 75 4.51 10.40 9.60
N PRO A 76 4.83 10.83 10.82
CA PRO A 76 6.20 11.15 11.23
C PRO A 76 7.19 10.00 11.05
N GLY A 77 6.72 8.76 11.14
CA GLY A 77 7.51 7.54 10.90
C GLY A 77 7.77 7.24 9.42
N LYS A 78 7.49 8.19 8.50
CA LYS A 78 7.71 8.04 7.05
C LYS A 78 6.85 6.97 6.36
N ASN A 79 5.73 6.59 6.96
CA ASN A 79 4.71 5.84 6.23
C ASN A 79 3.95 6.81 5.33
N THR A 80 3.83 6.50 4.04
CA THR A 80 3.23 7.39 3.05
C THR A 80 2.26 6.67 2.11
N VAL A 81 1.22 7.40 1.73
CA VAL A 81 0.40 7.11 0.56
C VAL A 81 0.52 8.31 -0.36
N GLU A 82 0.94 8.11 -1.59
CA GLU A 82 1.10 9.16 -2.59
C GLU A 82 0.29 8.83 -3.84
N ILE A 83 -0.49 9.79 -4.30
CA ILE A 83 -1.21 9.74 -5.58
C ILE A 83 -0.68 10.90 -6.41
N SER A 84 -0.06 10.61 -7.54
CA SER A 84 0.60 11.62 -8.39
C SER A 84 0.15 11.51 -9.84
N ASP A 85 -0.46 12.57 -10.35
CA ASP A 85 -0.81 12.68 -11.76
C ASP A 85 0.44 12.92 -12.63
N ASP A 86 1.30 13.86 -12.22
CA ASP A 86 2.53 14.17 -12.97
C ASP A 86 3.54 13.01 -12.89
N GLY A 87 3.66 12.35 -11.74
CA GLY A 87 4.46 11.14 -11.56
C GLY A 87 3.81 9.89 -12.15
N LYS A 88 2.51 9.96 -12.51
CA LYS A 88 1.72 8.85 -13.09
C LYS A 88 1.79 7.58 -12.25
N HIS A 89 1.63 7.72 -10.93
CA HIS A 89 1.67 6.57 -10.03
C HIS A 89 0.79 6.74 -8.79
N ILE A 90 0.46 5.60 -8.20
CA ILE A 90 -0.02 5.49 -6.82
C ILE A 90 1.00 4.65 -6.07
N ARG A 91 1.49 5.17 -4.94
CA ARG A 91 2.55 4.53 -4.15
C ARG A 91 2.15 4.46 -2.68
N LEU A 92 2.35 3.31 -2.07
CA LEU A 92 2.32 3.12 -0.63
C LEU A 92 3.73 2.71 -0.19
N THR A 93 4.30 3.41 0.78
CA THR A 93 5.64 3.11 1.30
C THR A 93 5.63 3.16 2.82
N ASP A 94 6.29 2.23 3.47
CA ASP A 94 6.50 2.25 4.92
C ASP A 94 7.93 2.68 5.30
N GLU A 95 8.15 2.85 6.60
CA GLU A 95 9.46 3.21 7.16
C GLU A 95 10.56 2.17 6.88
N ASN A 96 10.19 0.91 6.60
CA ASN A 96 11.09 -0.20 6.31
C ASN A 96 11.38 -0.35 4.81
N LYS A 97 10.85 0.55 3.96
CA LYS A 97 10.94 0.53 2.49
C LYS A 97 10.17 -0.62 1.84
N ASN A 98 9.15 -1.16 2.51
CA ASN A 98 8.17 -1.98 1.82
C ASN A 98 7.30 -1.08 0.95
N GLU A 99 6.99 -1.51 -0.26
CA GLU A 99 6.32 -0.67 -1.25
C GLU A 99 5.26 -1.44 -2.04
N ILE A 100 4.13 -0.77 -2.26
CA ILE A 100 3.17 -1.12 -3.32
C ILE A 100 3.17 0.05 -4.30
N MET A 101 3.53 -0.22 -5.56
CA MET A 101 3.58 0.75 -6.63
C MET A 101 2.61 0.35 -7.74
N MET A 102 1.79 1.28 -8.18
CA MET A 102 0.97 1.17 -9.39
C MET A 102 1.39 2.26 -10.35
N ASP A 103 1.85 1.89 -11.53
CA ASP A 103 2.27 2.81 -12.58
C ASP A 103 1.90 2.27 -13.98
N LYS A 104 2.41 2.91 -15.03
CA LYS A 104 2.18 2.49 -16.42
C LYS A 104 2.69 1.07 -16.73
N ASN A 105 3.58 0.51 -15.91
CA ASN A 105 4.15 -0.82 -16.13
C ASN A 105 3.32 -1.90 -15.39
N GLY A 106 2.40 -1.49 -14.51
CA GLY A 106 1.54 -2.37 -13.75
C GLY A 106 1.65 -2.19 -12.24
N ILE A 107 1.51 -3.28 -11.51
CA ILE A 107 1.56 -3.29 -10.03
C ILE A 107 2.81 -4.04 -9.58
N THR A 108 3.62 -3.38 -8.77
CA THR A 108 4.80 -3.97 -8.12
C THR A 108 4.58 -4.05 -6.62
N LEU A 109 4.86 -5.20 -6.04
CA LEU A 109 4.92 -5.41 -4.60
C LEU A 109 6.36 -5.73 -4.22
N SER A 110 6.98 -4.89 -3.42
CA SER A 110 8.39 -4.99 -3.02
C SER A 110 8.53 -4.97 -1.51
N SER A 111 9.38 -5.84 -0.98
CA SER A 111 9.70 -5.87 0.45
C SER A 111 11.20 -6.07 0.66
N ALA A 112 11.74 -5.39 1.66
CA ALA A 112 13.13 -5.58 2.11
C ALA A 112 13.33 -6.92 2.86
N LYS A 113 12.23 -7.59 3.23
CA LYS A 113 12.21 -8.87 3.94
C LYS A 113 11.23 -9.83 3.24
N ASP A 114 10.30 -10.38 3.98
CA ASP A 114 9.39 -11.41 3.51
C ASP A 114 8.09 -10.80 2.97
N ILE A 115 7.50 -11.48 1.98
CA ILE A 115 6.13 -11.28 1.55
C ILE A 115 5.36 -12.55 1.86
N THR A 116 4.34 -12.44 2.70
CA THR A 116 3.49 -13.58 3.07
C THR A 116 2.08 -13.38 2.54
N LEU A 117 1.60 -14.30 1.71
CA LEU A 117 0.23 -14.36 1.23
C LEU A 117 -0.52 -15.47 1.96
N LYS A 118 -1.55 -15.12 2.72
CA LYS A 118 -2.39 -16.09 3.46
C LYS A 118 -3.86 -15.87 3.12
N ALA A 119 -4.56 -16.94 2.79
CA ALA A 119 -6.01 -16.92 2.58
C ALA A 119 -6.66 -18.07 3.34
N LYS A 120 -7.84 -17.83 3.92
CA LYS A 120 -8.69 -18.91 4.45
C LYS A 120 -9.41 -19.69 3.33
N GLY A 121 -9.55 -19.07 2.17
CA GLY A 121 -10.06 -19.68 0.95
C GLY A 121 -8.92 -19.94 -0.03
N ASN A 122 -9.14 -19.63 -1.29
CA ASN A 122 -8.19 -19.90 -2.37
C ASN A 122 -7.27 -18.72 -2.66
N ILE A 123 -6.07 -19.02 -3.15
CA ILE A 123 -5.20 -18.06 -3.85
C ILE A 123 -5.13 -18.53 -5.30
N THR A 124 -5.56 -17.67 -6.24
CA THR A 124 -5.53 -17.96 -7.67
C THR A 124 -4.57 -17.01 -8.36
N MET A 125 -3.68 -17.54 -9.18
CA MET A 125 -2.81 -16.75 -10.06
C MET A 125 -3.13 -17.09 -11.51
N ASP A 126 -3.56 -16.09 -12.28
CA ASP A 126 -3.88 -16.22 -13.70
C ASP A 126 -3.14 -15.17 -14.51
N ALA A 127 -2.50 -15.57 -15.58
CA ALA A 127 -1.76 -14.69 -16.47
C ALA A 127 -1.87 -15.13 -17.92
N THR A 128 -2.20 -14.23 -18.82
CA THR A 128 -2.34 -14.52 -20.25
C THR A 128 -1.02 -14.98 -20.89
N MET A 129 0.12 -14.48 -20.39
CA MET A 129 1.42 -14.80 -21.00
C MET A 129 2.25 -15.74 -20.14
N LYS A 130 2.62 -15.35 -18.92
CA LYS A 130 3.61 -16.10 -18.13
C LYS A 130 3.42 -15.90 -16.64
N ILE A 131 3.57 -16.98 -15.87
CA ILE A 131 3.81 -16.95 -14.43
C ILE A 131 5.24 -17.47 -14.21
N SER A 132 6.09 -16.71 -13.50
CA SER A 132 7.46 -17.11 -13.16
C SER A 132 7.65 -17.09 -11.65
N GLY A 133 8.20 -18.18 -11.11
CA GLY A 133 8.70 -18.25 -9.75
C GLY A 133 10.21 -18.56 -9.78
N THR A 134 11.02 -17.77 -9.09
CA THR A 134 12.47 -17.96 -8.96
C THR A 134 12.89 -17.73 -7.52
N ALA A 135 13.63 -18.66 -6.96
CA ALA A 135 14.27 -18.51 -5.66
C ALA A 135 15.76 -18.83 -5.79
N LYS A 136 16.61 -18.18 -4.99
CA LYS A 136 18.05 -18.48 -4.92
C LYS A 136 18.35 -19.76 -4.14
N GLN A 137 17.43 -20.16 -3.27
CA GLN A 137 17.52 -21.38 -2.47
C GLN A 137 16.43 -22.35 -2.92
N ASP A 138 15.33 -22.43 -2.22
CA ASP A 138 14.34 -23.47 -2.39
C ASP A 138 13.01 -22.94 -2.92
N VAL A 139 12.35 -23.72 -3.75
CA VAL A 139 10.94 -23.57 -4.10
C VAL A 139 10.23 -24.84 -3.62
N SER A 140 9.32 -24.71 -2.67
CA SER A 140 8.52 -25.80 -2.14
C SER A 140 7.05 -25.65 -2.57
N LEU A 141 6.48 -26.74 -3.08
CA LEU A 141 5.06 -26.85 -3.38
C LEU A 141 4.51 -28.08 -2.65
N GLU A 142 3.63 -27.83 -1.70
CA GLU A 142 3.04 -28.89 -0.86
C GLU A 142 1.52 -28.78 -0.86
N GLY A 143 0.83 -29.89 -0.89
CA GLY A 143 -0.63 -29.96 -0.82
C GLY A 143 -1.12 -31.39 -0.82
N LEU A 144 -2.38 -31.60 -0.45
CA LEU A 144 -3.01 -32.92 -0.55
C LEU A 144 -2.91 -33.48 -1.97
N ASN A 145 -3.08 -32.62 -2.98
CA ASN A 145 -2.88 -32.97 -4.39
C ASN A 145 -2.11 -31.83 -5.09
N VAL A 146 -1.07 -32.17 -5.81
CA VAL A 146 -0.35 -31.25 -6.71
C VAL A 146 -0.55 -31.74 -8.14
N LYS A 147 -1.16 -30.90 -9.00
CA LYS A 147 -1.36 -31.20 -10.41
C LYS A 147 -0.52 -30.26 -11.28
N VAL A 148 0.36 -30.84 -12.09
CA VAL A 148 1.11 -30.09 -13.10
C VAL A 148 0.68 -30.57 -14.47
N GLN A 149 0.17 -29.68 -15.32
CA GLN A 149 -0.31 -30.00 -16.66
C GLN A 149 0.18 -28.97 -17.66
N ALA A 150 0.76 -29.43 -18.75
CA ALA A 150 1.17 -28.60 -19.86
C ALA A 150 0.52 -29.10 -21.16
N LYS A 151 0.11 -28.19 -22.06
CA LYS A 151 -0.47 -28.55 -23.36
C LYS A 151 0.58 -28.98 -24.36
N VAL A 152 1.81 -28.49 -24.27
CA VAL A 152 2.88 -28.74 -25.23
C VAL A 152 4.04 -29.49 -24.62
N GLY A 153 4.59 -29.03 -23.51
CA GLY A 153 5.74 -29.69 -22.91
C GLY A 153 5.89 -29.33 -21.42
N ALA A 154 6.32 -30.27 -20.60
CA ALA A 154 6.75 -30.06 -19.23
C ALA A 154 8.17 -30.55 -19.07
N THR A 155 9.05 -29.77 -18.45
CA THR A 155 10.44 -30.15 -18.18
C THR A 155 10.70 -30.12 -16.70
N VAL A 156 11.23 -31.20 -16.15
CA VAL A 156 11.76 -31.27 -14.79
C VAL A 156 13.23 -31.65 -14.90
N LYS A 157 14.12 -30.78 -14.38
CA LYS A 157 15.57 -31.00 -14.47
C LYS A 157 16.23 -30.67 -13.14
N GLY A 158 16.95 -31.63 -12.58
CA GLY A 158 17.90 -31.41 -11.50
C GLY A 158 19.33 -31.49 -12.05
N ASN A 159 20.23 -30.62 -11.62
CA ASN A 159 21.63 -30.66 -12.05
C ASN A 159 22.44 -31.75 -11.31
N ALA A 160 22.08 -32.07 -10.08
CA ALA A 160 22.70 -33.13 -9.29
C ALA A 160 21.79 -34.36 -9.18
N THR A 161 20.55 -34.15 -8.75
CA THR A 161 19.56 -35.23 -8.57
C THR A 161 18.18 -34.77 -9.04
N ALA A 162 17.40 -35.71 -9.49
CA ALA A 162 15.96 -35.59 -9.71
C ALA A 162 15.32 -36.88 -9.22
N GLU A 163 14.38 -36.79 -8.28
CA GLU A 163 13.70 -37.95 -7.73
C GLU A 163 12.19 -37.88 -8.03
N LEU A 164 11.61 -38.98 -8.42
CA LEU A 164 10.19 -39.19 -8.53
C LEU A 164 9.85 -40.46 -7.76
N SER A 165 9.31 -40.31 -6.56
CA SER A 165 9.01 -41.45 -5.68
C SER A 165 7.57 -41.38 -5.17
N ALA A 166 7.01 -42.53 -4.84
CA ALA A 166 5.72 -42.69 -4.20
C ALA A 166 5.74 -43.90 -3.28
N SER A 167 5.07 -43.83 -2.14
CA SER A 167 4.87 -44.99 -1.26
C SER A 167 3.94 -46.06 -1.88
N GLY A 168 3.11 -45.68 -2.83
CA GLY A 168 2.22 -46.58 -3.59
C GLY A 168 2.75 -46.81 -5.01
N GLN A 169 2.08 -46.27 -6.00
CA GLN A 169 2.41 -46.49 -7.42
C GLN A 169 2.93 -45.25 -8.09
N THR A 170 4.05 -45.38 -8.80
CA THR A 170 4.53 -44.41 -9.78
C THR A 170 4.23 -44.89 -11.19
N THR A 171 3.52 -44.12 -11.99
CA THR A 171 3.19 -44.47 -13.37
C THR A 171 3.83 -43.48 -14.34
N VAL A 172 4.65 -43.96 -15.27
CA VAL A 172 5.21 -43.20 -16.38
C VAL A 172 4.63 -43.77 -17.68
N LYS A 173 3.97 -42.92 -18.49
CA LYS A 173 3.38 -43.32 -19.78
C LYS A 173 3.81 -42.36 -20.86
N GLY A 174 4.14 -42.88 -22.04
CA GLY A 174 4.46 -42.15 -23.25
C GLY A 174 4.47 -43.06 -24.45
N ALA A 175 4.36 -42.53 -25.68
CA ALA A 175 4.57 -43.31 -26.89
C ALA A 175 6.00 -43.88 -26.93
N MET A 176 6.96 -43.15 -26.36
CA MET A 176 8.34 -43.61 -26.14
C MET A 176 8.77 -43.15 -24.73
N VAL A 177 9.38 -44.04 -23.96
CA VAL A 177 10.01 -43.76 -22.67
C VAL A 177 11.47 -44.19 -22.79
N MET A 178 12.40 -43.24 -22.66
CA MET A 178 13.83 -43.52 -22.65
C MET A 178 14.38 -43.42 -21.23
N ILE A 179 15.07 -44.43 -20.79
CA ILE A 179 15.75 -44.51 -19.48
C ILE A 179 17.19 -44.90 -19.79
N ASN A 180 18.13 -44.00 -19.44
CA ASN A 180 19.57 -44.17 -19.67
C ASN A 180 20.28 -44.56 -18.39
#